data_34d43063a78d428dae8aa005e1e22cbf
#
_entry.id   34d43063a78d428dae8aa005e1e22cbf
#
_cell.length_a   1.000
_cell.length_b   1.000
_cell.length_c   1.000
_cell.angle_alpha   90.00
_cell.angle_beta   90.00
_cell.angle_gamma   90.00
#
_symmetry.space_group_name_H-M   'P 1'
#
loop_
_entity.id
_entity.type
_entity.pdbx_description
1 polymer ?
#
loop_
_entity_poly.entity_id
_entity_poly.type
_entity_poly.pdbx_seq_one_letter_code
_entity_poly.pdbx_strand_id
1 'polypeptide(L)'
;LAKYDIIAFMDDDDYYYPNSLINRVCNLLKSERDCVFCSTIGCFHINKLSSIINSTPIDTPLESKVSEASLTFKKSFWHNNKFNNEDKINEGAYFVKNAIEKCKEISWEGVFVQLLHTYNTIPKKLDFDERNGSHFNFSDEDFETIINL
;
A
#
# COMPACT_ATOMS: atom_id res chain seq x y z
N LEU A 1 -18.14 -12.16 -3.92
CA LEU A 1 -17.39 -12.40 -5.16
C LEU A 1 -17.36 -11.14 -6.02
N ALA A 2 -16.15 -10.71 -6.44
CA ALA A 2 -15.98 -9.51 -7.21
C ALA A 2 -16.74 -9.61 -8.56
N LYS A 3 -17.50 -8.56 -8.86
CA LYS A 3 -18.36 -8.48 -10.07
C LYS A 3 -17.54 -8.08 -11.31
N TYR A 4 -16.50 -7.25 -11.13
CA TYR A 4 -15.72 -6.65 -12.21
C TYR A 4 -14.37 -7.35 -12.41
N ASP A 5 -13.71 -7.05 -13.54
CA ASP A 5 -12.45 -7.69 -13.95
C ASP A 5 -11.20 -7.13 -13.27
N ILE A 6 -11.30 -5.94 -12.66
CA ILE A 6 -10.24 -5.33 -11.87
C ILE A 6 -10.68 -5.27 -10.42
N ILE A 7 -9.81 -5.69 -9.53
CA ILE A 7 -10.00 -5.69 -8.09
C ILE A 7 -8.95 -4.77 -7.48
N ALA A 8 -9.36 -3.87 -6.61
CA ALA A 8 -8.49 -3.01 -5.84
C ALA A 8 -8.78 -3.19 -4.35
N PHE A 9 -7.72 -3.37 -3.56
CA PHE A 9 -7.82 -3.41 -2.11
C PHE A 9 -7.75 -2.00 -1.55
N MET A 10 -8.49 -1.77 -0.48
CA MET A 10 -8.47 -0.53 0.28
C MET A 10 -8.77 -0.89 1.73
N ASP A 11 -7.85 -0.56 2.63
CA ASP A 11 -8.07 -0.72 4.07
C ASP A 11 -8.93 0.46 4.55
N ASP A 12 -9.84 0.22 5.46
CA ASP A 12 -10.82 1.22 5.92
C ASP A 12 -10.25 2.20 6.96
N ASP A 13 -9.04 1.94 7.44
CA ASP A 13 -8.31 2.76 8.41
C ASP A 13 -7.13 3.55 7.80
N ASP A 14 -7.00 3.57 6.46
CA ASP A 14 -5.97 4.32 5.73
C ASP A 14 -6.55 5.50 4.94
N TYR A 15 -5.72 6.52 4.68
CA TYR A 15 -6.09 7.64 3.81
C TYR A 15 -5.77 7.34 2.35
N TYR A 16 -6.76 7.42 1.48
CA TYR A 16 -6.61 7.29 0.03
C TYR A 16 -6.83 8.62 -0.67
N TYR A 17 -5.86 9.01 -1.50
CA TYR A 17 -6.01 10.23 -2.31
C TYR A 17 -7.22 10.13 -3.25
N PRO A 18 -7.87 11.27 -3.60
CA PRO A 18 -9.07 11.28 -4.45
C PRO A 18 -8.88 10.53 -5.79
N ASN A 19 -7.68 10.58 -6.35
CA ASN A 19 -7.34 9.91 -7.61
C ASN A 19 -6.66 8.53 -7.43
N SER A 20 -6.60 8.01 -6.21
CA SER A 20 -5.92 6.76 -5.88
C SER A 20 -6.33 5.60 -6.80
N LEU A 21 -7.62 5.36 -6.91
CA LEU A 21 -8.14 4.25 -7.72
C LEU A 21 -7.82 4.43 -9.21
N ILE A 22 -7.98 5.65 -9.73
CA ILE A 22 -7.66 5.98 -11.13
C ILE A 22 -6.17 5.76 -11.38
N ASN A 23 -5.30 6.23 -10.50
CA ASN A 23 -3.85 6.08 -10.62
C ASN A 23 -3.43 4.61 -10.66
N ARG A 24 -3.97 3.78 -9.77
CA ARG A 24 -3.69 2.34 -9.72
C ARG A 24 -4.19 1.60 -10.96
N VAL A 25 -5.43 1.84 -11.36
CA VAL A 25 -6.02 1.21 -12.55
C VAL A 25 -5.28 1.63 -13.82
N CYS A 26 -4.97 2.92 -13.99
CA CYS A 26 -4.20 3.39 -15.13
C CYS A 26 -2.79 2.76 -15.20
N ASN A 27 -2.10 2.63 -14.05
CA ASN A 27 -0.82 1.95 -14.00
C ASN A 27 -0.94 0.47 -14.38
N LEU A 28 -1.96 -0.23 -13.89
CA LEU A 28 -2.22 -1.63 -14.25
C LEU A 28 -2.44 -1.78 -15.76
N LEU A 29 -3.31 -0.97 -16.35
CA LEU A 29 -3.66 -1.08 -17.77
C LEU A 29 -2.50 -0.69 -18.70
N LYS A 30 -1.73 0.35 -18.34
CA LYS A 30 -0.60 0.82 -19.15
C LYS A 30 0.65 -0.05 -19.06
N SER A 31 0.78 -0.84 -18.00
CA SER A 31 2.00 -1.63 -17.77
C SER A 31 2.02 -2.99 -18.45
N GLU A 32 0.92 -3.42 -19.05
CA GLU A 32 0.74 -4.79 -19.56
C GLU A 32 0.95 -5.88 -18.49
N ARG A 33 0.88 -5.47 -17.20
CA ARG A 33 0.99 -6.38 -16.07
C ARG A 33 -0.39 -6.82 -15.58
N ASP A 34 -0.40 -7.79 -14.70
CA ASP A 34 -1.63 -8.34 -14.15
C ASP A 34 -1.91 -7.87 -12.71
N CYS A 35 -0.89 -7.29 -12.06
CA CYS A 35 -0.97 -6.77 -10.71
C CYS A 35 -0.06 -5.53 -10.55
N VAL A 36 -0.51 -4.54 -9.75
CA VAL A 36 0.30 -3.41 -9.30
C VAL A 36 0.19 -3.26 -7.80
N PHE A 37 1.25 -2.79 -7.15
CA PHE A 37 1.32 -2.53 -5.71
C PHE A 37 2.39 -1.49 -5.36
N CYS A 38 2.32 -0.96 -4.15
CA CYS A 38 3.36 -0.10 -3.58
C CYS A 38 4.27 -0.93 -2.66
N SER A 39 5.58 -0.73 -2.74
CA SER A 39 6.59 -1.33 -1.84
C SER A 39 7.09 -0.35 -0.80
N THR A 40 7.06 0.94 -1.14
CA THR A 40 7.34 2.05 -0.26
C THR A 40 6.02 2.70 0.12
N ILE A 41 5.87 3.13 1.36
CA ILE A 41 4.61 3.62 1.91
C ILE A 41 4.86 4.90 2.69
N GLY A 42 4.07 5.94 2.40
CA GLY A 42 3.96 7.08 3.29
C GLY A 42 3.11 6.70 4.51
N CYS A 43 3.60 6.97 5.70
CA CYS A 43 2.90 6.72 6.95
C CYS A 43 2.71 8.03 7.72
N PHE A 44 1.56 8.20 8.35
CA PHE A 44 1.26 9.33 9.21
C PHE A 44 0.79 8.87 10.59
N HIS A 45 1.49 9.31 11.62
CA HIS A 45 1.14 8.98 13.00
C HIS A 45 0.17 10.01 13.56
N ILE A 46 -1.10 9.67 13.66
CA ILE A 46 -2.19 10.59 14.05
C ILE A 46 -1.91 11.25 15.41
N ASN A 47 -1.53 10.46 16.42
CA ASN A 47 -1.33 11.01 17.78
C ASN A 47 -0.06 11.86 17.94
N LYS A 48 0.93 11.68 17.06
CA LYS A 48 2.20 12.42 17.11
C LYS A 48 2.27 13.54 16.07
N LEU A 49 1.30 13.60 15.16
CA LEU A 49 1.27 14.51 14.01
C LEU A 49 2.60 14.48 13.23
N SER A 50 3.13 13.29 13.04
CA SER A 50 4.42 13.09 12.36
C SER A 50 4.30 12.09 11.23
N SER A 51 5.04 12.32 10.17
CA SER A 51 5.06 11.48 8.98
C SER A 51 6.41 10.81 8.79
N ILE A 52 6.41 9.63 8.20
CA ILE A 52 7.60 8.88 7.84
C ILE A 52 7.36 8.14 6.52
N ILE A 53 8.42 7.98 5.73
CA ILE A 53 8.40 7.08 4.58
C ILE A 53 8.93 5.72 5.03
N ASN A 54 8.08 4.72 5.00
CA ASN A 54 8.46 3.35 5.26
C ASN A 54 8.94 2.70 3.97
N SER A 55 10.24 2.53 3.83
CA SER A 55 10.88 1.81 2.75
C SER A 55 11.56 0.56 3.29
N THR A 56 11.29 -0.57 2.66
CA THR A 56 12.00 -1.81 3.00
C THR A 56 13.45 -1.77 2.51
N PRO A 57 14.40 -2.45 3.19
CA PRO A 57 15.78 -2.53 2.74
C PRO A 57 15.90 -2.96 1.29
N ILE A 58 16.92 -2.45 0.58
CA ILE A 58 17.10 -2.65 -0.85
C ILE A 58 17.24 -4.14 -1.21
N ASP A 59 17.88 -4.92 -0.35
CA ASP A 59 18.15 -6.35 -0.54
C ASP A 59 16.94 -7.26 -0.24
N THR A 60 15.83 -6.68 0.23
CA THR A 60 14.60 -7.45 0.48
C THR A 60 14.00 -7.87 -0.85
N PRO A 61 13.62 -9.15 -1.04
CA PRO A 61 12.92 -9.59 -2.25
C PRO A 61 11.64 -8.78 -2.50
N LEU A 62 11.37 -8.47 -3.76
CA LEU A 62 10.26 -7.57 -4.14
C LEU A 62 8.90 -8.10 -3.66
N GLU A 63 8.67 -9.41 -3.71
CA GLU A 63 7.46 -10.04 -3.20
C GLU A 63 7.23 -9.78 -1.70
N SER A 64 8.30 -9.66 -0.92
CA SER A 64 8.22 -9.38 0.52
C SER A 64 7.97 -7.91 0.86
N LYS A 65 7.93 -7.03 -0.17
CA LYS A 65 7.72 -5.59 -0.02
C LYS A 65 6.28 -5.17 -0.33
N VAL A 66 5.40 -6.10 -0.65
CA VAL A 66 4.03 -5.80 -1.08
C VAL A 66 3.23 -5.18 0.05
N SER A 67 2.68 -3.99 -0.18
CA SER A 67 1.63 -3.44 0.67
C SER A 67 0.27 -3.92 0.19
N GLU A 68 -0.41 -4.72 1.02
CA GLU A 68 -1.72 -5.28 0.69
C GLU A 68 -2.75 -4.19 0.40
N ALA A 69 -2.77 -3.11 1.18
CA ALA A 69 -3.68 -1.98 1.03
C ALA A 69 -3.59 -1.30 -0.36
N SER A 70 -2.47 -1.48 -1.07
CA SER A 70 -2.26 -0.91 -2.41
C SER A 70 -2.55 -1.87 -3.56
N LEU A 71 -2.77 -3.15 -3.28
CA LEU A 71 -2.95 -4.18 -4.31
C LEU A 71 -4.09 -3.82 -5.27
N THR A 72 -3.76 -3.84 -6.56
CA THR A 72 -4.74 -3.69 -7.63
C THR A 72 -4.40 -4.66 -8.75
N PHE A 73 -5.31 -5.55 -9.10
CA PHE A 73 -5.00 -6.65 -10.00
C PHE A 73 -6.19 -7.07 -10.85
N LYS A 74 -5.89 -7.73 -11.98
CA LYS A 74 -6.91 -8.37 -12.81
C LYS A 74 -7.48 -9.59 -12.09
N LYS A 75 -8.77 -9.81 -12.19
CA LYS A 75 -9.45 -10.97 -11.61
C LYS A 75 -8.86 -12.30 -12.09
N SER A 76 -8.35 -12.35 -13.32
CA SER A 76 -7.60 -13.51 -13.84
C SER A 76 -6.34 -13.82 -13.07
N PHE A 77 -5.64 -12.79 -12.58
CA PHE A 77 -4.45 -12.98 -11.72
C PHE A 77 -4.80 -13.73 -10.45
N TRP A 78 -5.94 -13.38 -9.79
CA TRP A 78 -6.41 -14.06 -8.59
C TRP A 78 -6.80 -15.53 -8.83
N HIS A 79 -7.25 -15.92 -10.02
CA HIS A 79 -7.56 -17.32 -10.30
C HIS A 79 -6.35 -18.24 -10.16
N ASN A 80 -5.18 -17.73 -10.51
CA ASN A 80 -3.91 -18.47 -10.50
C ASN A 80 -3.09 -18.25 -9.23
N ASN A 81 -3.39 -17.20 -8.49
CA ASN A 81 -2.67 -16.80 -7.28
C ASN A 81 -3.66 -16.61 -6.14
N LYS A 82 -3.45 -17.26 -5.02
CA LYS A 82 -4.35 -17.21 -3.87
C LYS A 82 -3.62 -16.65 -2.65
N PHE A 83 -4.36 -15.95 -1.81
CA PHE A 83 -3.89 -15.64 -0.47
C PHE A 83 -3.79 -16.92 0.34
N ASN A 84 -2.79 -17.01 1.20
CA ASN A 84 -2.67 -18.12 2.13
C ASN A 84 -3.52 -17.84 3.37
N ASN A 85 -4.49 -18.69 3.64
CA ASN A 85 -5.38 -18.53 4.80
C ASN A 85 -4.70 -18.87 6.15
N GLU A 86 -3.53 -19.50 6.12
CA GLU A 86 -2.80 -19.90 7.32
C GLU A 86 -1.85 -18.81 7.84
N ASP A 87 -1.39 -17.92 6.95
CA ASP A 87 -0.49 -16.83 7.29
C ASP A 87 -1.26 -15.53 7.48
N LYS A 88 -1.30 -15.06 8.72
CA LYS A 88 -1.91 -13.76 9.09
C LYS A 88 -1.01 -12.56 8.85
N ILE A 89 0.20 -12.79 8.35
CA ILE A 89 1.23 -11.77 8.12
C ILE A 89 1.86 -12.05 6.76
N ASN A 90 2.07 -10.99 5.95
CA ASN A 90 2.62 -11.08 4.59
C ASN A 90 1.74 -11.83 3.58
N GLU A 91 0.43 -11.71 3.69
CA GLU A 91 -0.52 -12.31 2.74
C GLU A 91 -0.25 -11.84 1.31
N GLY A 92 0.12 -10.56 1.13
CA GLY A 92 0.48 -9.99 -0.17
C GLY A 92 1.72 -10.63 -0.79
N ALA A 93 2.72 -10.98 0.01
CA ALA A 93 3.91 -11.68 -0.46
C ALA A 93 3.54 -13.05 -1.05
N TYR A 94 2.72 -13.81 -0.37
CA TYR A 94 2.22 -15.10 -0.88
C TYR A 94 1.41 -14.95 -2.16
N PHE A 95 0.58 -13.93 -2.22
CA PHE A 95 -0.28 -13.66 -3.36
C PHE A 95 0.50 -13.39 -4.65
N VAL A 96 1.65 -12.73 -4.57
CA VAL A 96 2.46 -12.38 -5.74
C VAL A 96 3.65 -13.30 -5.99
N LYS A 97 4.08 -14.09 -5.00
CA LYS A 97 5.35 -14.85 -5.00
C LYS A 97 5.61 -15.66 -6.27
N ASN A 98 4.61 -16.35 -6.78
CA ASN A 98 4.77 -17.23 -7.94
C ASN A 98 4.52 -16.54 -9.29
N ALA A 99 4.26 -15.23 -9.27
CA ALA A 99 3.94 -14.44 -10.45
C ALA A 99 4.45 -12.98 -10.33
N ILE A 100 5.55 -12.79 -9.61
CA ILE A 100 6.13 -11.45 -9.38
C ILE A 100 6.54 -10.77 -10.68
N GLU A 101 6.93 -11.54 -11.70
CA GLU A 101 7.26 -11.05 -13.03
C GLU A 101 6.04 -10.46 -13.76
N LYS A 102 4.81 -10.79 -13.32
CA LYS A 102 3.56 -10.21 -13.83
C LYS A 102 3.09 -9.02 -13.01
N CYS A 103 3.85 -8.65 -12.01
CA CYS A 103 3.55 -7.52 -11.15
C CYS A 103 4.37 -6.29 -11.54
N LYS A 104 3.89 -5.11 -11.16
CA LYS A 104 4.60 -3.84 -11.27
C LYS A 104 4.51 -3.09 -9.96
N GLU A 105 5.64 -2.65 -9.48
CA GLU A 105 5.73 -1.67 -8.41
C GLU A 105 5.32 -0.28 -8.92
N ILE A 106 4.56 0.44 -8.12
CA ILE A 106 4.15 1.83 -8.38
C ILE A 106 4.47 2.71 -7.17
N SER A 107 4.57 4.03 -7.37
CA SER A 107 4.73 4.98 -6.27
C SER A 107 3.50 4.98 -5.37
N TRP A 108 3.72 5.16 -4.06
CA TRP A 108 2.65 5.40 -3.09
C TRP A 108 2.06 6.81 -3.21
N GLU A 109 2.83 7.75 -3.77
CA GLU A 109 2.41 9.14 -3.96
C GLU A 109 1.15 9.20 -4.83
N GLY A 110 0.12 9.88 -4.32
CA GLY A 110 -1.19 9.94 -4.98
C GLY A 110 -1.96 8.61 -4.97
N VAL A 111 -1.51 7.62 -4.20
CA VAL A 111 -2.22 6.35 -3.98
C VAL A 111 -2.81 6.32 -2.58
N PHE A 112 -1.99 6.22 -1.54
CA PHE A 112 -2.48 6.20 -0.16
C PHE A 112 -1.41 6.58 0.84
N VAL A 113 -1.86 6.92 2.04
CA VAL A 113 -1.03 7.13 3.24
C VAL A 113 -1.56 6.22 4.33
N GLN A 114 -0.67 5.42 4.90
CA GLN A 114 -1.02 4.58 6.02
C GLN A 114 -1.16 5.40 7.29
N LEU A 115 -2.31 5.31 7.93
CA LEU A 115 -2.57 5.99 9.21
C LEU A 115 -2.13 5.09 10.37
N LEU A 116 -1.25 5.62 11.21
CA LEU A 116 -0.74 4.91 12.38
C LEU A 116 -1.47 5.41 13.63
N HIS A 117 -2.20 4.53 14.28
CA HIS A 117 -2.96 4.78 15.50
C HIS A 117 -2.87 3.60 16.48
N THR A 118 -3.39 3.78 17.69
CA THR A 118 -3.29 2.78 18.76
C THR A 118 -4.07 1.48 18.50
N TYR A 119 -4.97 1.50 17.55
CA TYR A 119 -5.85 0.36 17.21
C TYR A 119 -5.39 -0.41 15.97
N ASN A 120 -4.24 -0.08 15.38
CA ASN A 120 -3.73 -0.88 14.28
C ASN A 120 -3.51 -2.34 14.71
N THR A 121 -4.00 -3.28 13.92
CA THR A 121 -3.98 -4.73 14.22
C THR A 121 -2.54 -5.26 14.36
N ILE A 122 -1.59 -4.70 13.62
CA ILE A 122 -0.16 -5.03 13.69
C ILE A 122 0.58 -3.82 14.26
N PRO A 123 1.19 -3.94 15.48
CA PRO A 123 2.04 -2.87 16.01
C PRO A 123 3.21 -2.64 15.06
N LYS A 124 3.22 -1.53 14.36
CA LYS A 124 4.37 -1.17 13.53
C LYS A 124 5.40 -0.48 14.40
N LYS A 125 6.51 -1.16 14.68
CA LYS A 125 7.72 -0.55 15.23
C LYS A 125 8.40 0.24 14.11
N LEU A 126 7.86 1.39 13.82
CA LEU A 126 8.57 2.39 13.04
C LEU A 126 9.42 3.16 14.05
N ASP A 127 10.74 3.03 13.96
CA ASP A 127 11.66 3.89 14.67
C ASP A 127 11.49 5.31 14.09
N PHE A 128 10.58 6.06 14.69
CA PHE A 128 10.49 7.49 14.48
C PHE A 128 11.73 8.11 15.13
N ASP A 129 12.80 8.25 14.37
CA ASP A 129 13.88 9.14 14.77
C ASP A 129 13.33 10.56 14.68
N GLU A 130 12.95 11.13 15.83
CA GLU A 130 12.44 12.50 15.95
C GLU A 130 13.39 13.53 15.33
N ARG A 131 14.68 13.18 15.19
CA ARG A 131 15.70 14.01 14.56
C ARG A 131 15.68 13.99 13.04
N ASN A 132 15.10 12.94 12.46
CA ASN A 132 14.99 12.73 11.01
C ASN A 132 13.54 12.77 10.54
N GLY A 133 12.66 13.42 11.27
CA GLY A 133 11.27 13.62 10.87
C GLY A 133 11.21 14.14 9.43
N SER A 134 11.30 13.24 8.48
CA SER A 134 11.05 13.54 7.09
C SER A 134 9.55 13.82 6.98
N HIS A 135 9.21 15.07 7.14
CA HIS A 135 7.91 15.55 6.72
C HIS A 135 7.87 15.35 5.21
N PHE A 136 7.30 14.22 4.76
CA PHE A 136 6.94 14.22 3.36
C PHE A 136 5.81 15.23 3.19
N ASN A 137 5.94 16.03 2.15
CA ASN A 137 5.08 17.15 1.88
C ASN A 137 3.67 16.64 1.54
N PHE A 138 2.82 16.52 2.55
CA PHE A 138 1.39 16.62 2.29
C PHE A 138 1.12 18.06 1.78
N SER A 139 0.24 18.19 0.82
CA SER A 139 -0.38 19.50 0.61
C SER A 139 -1.13 19.91 1.89
N ASP A 140 -1.25 21.18 2.15
CA ASP A 140 -2.02 21.65 3.30
C ASP A 140 -3.45 21.07 3.29
N GLU A 141 -4.04 20.91 2.11
CA GLU A 141 -5.37 20.31 1.90
C GLU A 141 -5.41 18.82 2.32
N ASP A 142 -4.40 18.02 1.92
CA ASP A 142 -4.31 16.61 2.32
C ASP A 142 -4.10 16.49 3.84
N PHE A 143 -3.24 17.35 4.40
CA PHE A 143 -2.98 17.35 5.83
C PHE A 143 -4.25 17.70 6.63
N GLU A 144 -4.96 18.76 6.24
CA GLU A 144 -6.24 19.15 6.86
C GLU A 144 -7.27 18.02 6.75
N THR A 145 -7.32 17.35 5.61
CA THR A 145 -8.23 16.20 5.43
C THR A 145 -7.88 15.07 6.39
N ILE A 146 -6.59 14.69 6.48
CA ILE A 146 -6.15 13.58 7.34
C ILE A 146 -6.39 13.87 8.84
N ILE A 147 -6.15 15.07 9.30
CA ILE A 147 -6.33 15.40 10.73
C ILE A 147 -7.80 15.57 11.15
N ASN A 148 -8.71 15.70 10.19
CA ASN A 148 -10.15 15.81 10.43
C ASN A 148 -10.93 14.51 10.17
N LEU A 149 -10.23 13.40 9.84
CA LEU A 149 -10.81 12.05 9.77
C LEU A 149 -11.08 11.51 11.17
#